data_cb8907e9f37339d9dce5414a371360eb
#
_entry.id   cb8907e9f37339d9dce5414a371360eb
#
_cell.length_a   1.000
_cell.length_b   1.000
_cell.length_c   1.000
_cell.angle_alpha   90.00
_cell.angle_beta   90.00
_cell.angle_gamma   90.00
#
_symmetry.space_group_name_H-M   'P 1'
#
loop_
_entity.id
_entity.type
_entity.pdbx_description
1 polymer ?
#
loop_
_entity_poly.entity_id
_entity_poly.type
_entity_poly.pdbx_seq_one_letter_code
_entity_poly.pdbx_strand_id
1 'polypeptide(L)'
;RRYRPETFAEVIGQEHVTEPLITALTNNRVNHAYLFSGPRGCGKTTSARILARCLNCAQGPTPTPCGVCDSCRELSRDGGGSLDVIEMDAASHGGVDHARDLRERATLAPVRDRYKIFIIDEAHMVTREGFNALLKIVEEPPEHIKFIFATTEPNKVLGTIRSRTHHYPFRLVPPEVLLPYLEKLC
;
A
#
# COMPACT_ATOMS: atom_id res chain seq x y z
N ARG A 1 1.52 -11.60 13.14
CA ARG A 1 1.89 -10.19 13.35
C ARG A 1 3.33 -10.02 13.87
N ARG A 2 3.77 -10.85 14.81
CA ARG A 2 5.07 -10.70 15.51
C ARG A 2 6.30 -10.59 14.57
N TYR A 3 6.28 -11.29 13.43
CA TYR A 3 7.40 -11.34 12.50
C TYR A 3 7.16 -10.57 11.19
N ARG A 4 6.13 -9.74 11.16
CA ARG A 4 5.81 -8.95 9.97
C ARG A 4 6.85 -7.85 9.79
N PRO A 5 7.45 -7.70 8.61
CA PRO A 5 8.42 -6.63 8.35
C PRO A 5 7.85 -5.23 8.60
N GLU A 6 8.68 -4.32 9.06
CA GLU A 6 8.34 -2.92 9.28
C GLU A 6 9.09 -1.97 8.33
N THR A 7 10.08 -2.47 7.60
CA THR A 7 10.83 -1.74 6.59
C THR A 7 11.00 -2.58 5.34
N PHE A 8 11.28 -1.95 4.20
CA PHE A 8 11.56 -2.69 2.96
C PHE A 8 12.83 -3.52 3.07
N ALA A 9 13.82 -3.10 3.87
CA ALA A 9 15.03 -3.89 4.10
C ALA A 9 14.75 -5.23 4.79
N GLU A 10 13.68 -5.33 5.56
CA GLU A 10 13.29 -6.56 6.25
C GLU A 10 12.46 -7.51 5.36
N VAL A 11 11.95 -7.04 4.22
CA VAL A 11 11.16 -7.86 3.29
C VAL A 11 12.11 -8.77 2.52
N ILE A 12 11.82 -10.07 2.50
CA ILE A 12 12.64 -11.08 1.83
C ILE A 12 11.99 -11.58 0.54
N GLY A 13 12.84 -11.93 -0.44
CA GLY A 13 12.41 -12.59 -1.67
C GLY A 13 11.65 -11.70 -2.66
N GLN A 14 11.57 -10.39 -2.40
CA GLN A 14 10.85 -9.44 -3.25
C GLN A 14 11.74 -8.28 -3.72
N GLU A 15 13.03 -8.51 -3.91
CA GLU A 15 14.00 -7.47 -4.27
C GLU A 15 13.64 -6.77 -5.57
N HIS A 16 13.06 -7.49 -6.52
CA HIS A 16 12.56 -6.92 -7.79
C HIS A 16 11.44 -5.88 -7.59
N VAL A 17 10.78 -5.88 -6.43
CA VAL A 17 9.77 -4.89 -6.03
C VAL A 17 10.37 -3.86 -5.07
N THR A 18 11.08 -4.30 -4.04
CA THR A 18 11.56 -3.41 -2.98
C THR A 18 12.67 -2.49 -3.46
N GLU A 19 13.59 -2.95 -4.29
CA GLU A 19 14.68 -2.11 -4.81
C GLU A 19 14.17 -0.93 -5.65
N PRO A 20 13.25 -1.11 -6.62
CA PRO A 20 12.67 0.03 -7.34
C PRO A 20 11.91 1.00 -6.43
N LEU A 21 11.20 0.50 -5.43
CA LEU A 21 10.50 1.36 -4.46
C LEU A 21 11.48 2.16 -3.62
N ILE A 22 12.54 1.54 -3.13
CA ILE A 22 13.59 2.21 -2.35
C ILE A 22 14.24 3.31 -3.20
N THR A 23 14.58 3.01 -4.45
CA THR A 23 15.18 3.97 -5.38
C THR A 23 14.25 5.15 -5.63
N ALA A 24 12.97 4.89 -5.88
CA ALA A 24 11.98 5.95 -6.11
C ALA A 24 11.83 6.85 -4.88
N LEU A 25 11.77 6.28 -3.69
CA LEU A 25 11.67 7.03 -2.45
C LEU A 25 12.94 7.86 -2.16
N THR A 26 14.11 7.29 -2.42
CA THR A 26 15.39 7.99 -2.28
C THR A 26 15.46 9.22 -3.18
N ASN A 27 14.93 9.13 -4.39
CA ASN A 27 14.89 10.21 -5.37
C ASN A 27 13.66 11.10 -5.26
N ASN A 28 12.86 10.93 -4.21
CA ASN A 28 11.62 11.66 -3.98
C ASN A 28 10.62 11.56 -5.16
N ARG A 29 10.60 10.42 -5.83
CA ARG A 29 9.66 10.12 -6.91
C ARG A 29 8.48 9.34 -6.37
N VAL A 30 7.44 10.06 -5.98
CA VAL A 30 6.24 9.49 -5.38
C VAL A 30 5.12 9.49 -6.41
N ASN A 31 4.53 8.32 -6.65
CA ASN A 31 3.37 8.17 -7.53
C ASN A 31 2.08 8.35 -6.74
N HIS A 32 0.99 8.70 -7.43
CA HIS A 32 -0.31 8.87 -6.78
C HIS A 32 -1.07 7.56 -6.62
N ALA A 33 -0.73 6.53 -7.38
CA ALA A 33 -1.38 5.22 -7.28
C ALA A 33 -0.39 4.09 -7.56
N TYR A 34 -0.47 3.05 -6.71
CA TYR A 34 0.36 1.84 -6.78
C TYR A 34 -0.54 0.62 -6.87
N LEU A 35 -0.13 -0.38 -7.64
CA LEU A 35 -0.81 -1.67 -7.71
C LEU A 35 0.17 -2.79 -7.35
N PHE A 36 -0.08 -3.44 -6.21
CA PHE A 36 0.68 -4.60 -5.76
C PHE A 36 -0.11 -5.87 -6.10
N SER A 37 0.43 -6.71 -6.96
CA SER A 37 -0.20 -7.97 -7.35
C SER A 37 0.66 -9.16 -6.94
N GLY A 38 0.06 -10.32 -6.89
CA GLY A 38 0.75 -11.57 -6.62
C GLY A 38 -0.02 -12.53 -5.74
N PRO A 39 0.50 -13.73 -5.51
CA PRO A 39 -0.15 -14.75 -4.71
C PRO A 39 -0.37 -14.31 -3.26
N ARG A 40 -1.24 -15.00 -2.56
CA ARG A 40 -1.44 -14.79 -1.12
C ARG A 40 -0.16 -15.08 -0.35
N GLY A 41 0.07 -14.33 0.70
CA GLY A 41 1.20 -14.56 1.61
C GLY A 41 2.55 -14.10 1.10
N CYS A 42 2.63 -13.32 0.02
CA CYS A 42 3.89 -12.80 -0.50
C CYS A 42 4.20 -11.36 -0.07
N GLY A 43 3.45 -10.81 0.89
CA GLY A 43 3.79 -9.55 1.54
C GLY A 43 3.18 -8.30 0.91
N LYS A 44 2.15 -8.41 0.08
CA LYS A 44 1.51 -7.25 -0.57
C LYS A 44 0.96 -6.24 0.43
N THR A 45 0.11 -6.68 1.35
CA THR A 45 -0.52 -5.81 2.35
C THR A 45 0.52 -5.24 3.31
N THR A 46 1.47 -6.07 3.72
CA THR A 46 2.59 -5.63 4.55
C THR A 46 3.40 -4.54 3.85
N SER A 47 3.74 -4.75 2.58
CA SER A 47 4.49 -3.76 1.80
C SER A 47 3.69 -2.47 1.58
N ALA A 48 2.36 -2.55 1.44
CA ALA A 48 1.50 -1.38 1.36
C ALA A 48 1.59 -0.54 2.64
N ARG A 49 1.57 -1.16 3.81
CA ARG A 49 1.73 -0.47 5.09
C ARG A 49 3.12 0.13 5.25
N ILE A 50 4.16 -0.58 4.82
CA ILE A 50 5.54 -0.06 4.84
C ILE A 50 5.64 1.17 3.93
N LEU A 51 5.07 1.11 2.74
CA LEU A 51 5.07 2.25 1.81
C LEU A 51 4.35 3.45 2.42
N ALA A 52 3.18 3.25 3.04
CA ALA A 52 2.46 4.32 3.72
C ALA A 52 3.32 4.95 4.83
N ARG A 53 4.04 4.13 5.57
CA ARG A 53 4.96 4.59 6.61
C ARG A 53 6.11 5.41 6.04
N CYS A 54 6.70 4.96 4.93
CA CYS A 54 7.75 5.68 4.22
C CYS A 54 7.27 7.05 3.70
N LEU A 55 6.04 7.09 3.16
CA LEU A 55 5.45 8.30 2.61
C LEU A 55 5.11 9.34 3.69
N ASN A 56 4.65 8.90 4.84
CA ASN A 56 4.14 9.76 5.91
C ASN A 56 5.11 9.98 7.07
N CYS A 57 6.28 9.35 7.07
CA CYS A 57 7.31 9.62 8.07
C CYS A 57 7.61 11.13 8.12
N ALA A 58 7.80 11.67 9.32
CA ALA A 58 8.08 13.09 9.49
C ALA A 58 9.35 13.54 8.75
N GLN A 59 10.29 12.64 8.53
CA GLN A 59 11.54 12.86 7.78
C GLN A 59 11.43 12.43 6.31
N GLY A 60 10.24 12.01 5.86
CA GLY A 60 10.03 11.45 4.54
C GLY A 60 9.49 12.44 3.51
N PRO A 61 9.15 11.94 2.30
CA PRO A 61 9.22 10.52 1.92
C PRO A 61 10.63 9.94 1.97
N THR A 62 10.76 8.74 2.54
CA THR A 62 12.07 8.09 2.74
C THR A 62 11.92 6.57 2.68
N PRO A 63 12.91 5.84 2.14
CA PRO A 63 12.89 4.36 2.20
C PRO A 63 13.22 3.83 3.60
N THR A 64 13.70 4.69 4.50
CA THR A 64 14.10 4.34 5.87
C THR A 64 13.29 5.17 6.87
N PRO A 65 12.04 4.77 7.19
CA PRO A 65 11.23 5.50 8.16
C PRO A 65 11.93 5.58 9.51
N CYS A 66 11.80 6.73 10.19
CA CYS A 66 12.55 7.00 11.43
C CYS A 66 12.16 6.08 12.59
N GLY A 67 10.95 5.54 12.59
CA GLY A 67 10.45 4.65 13.64
C GLY A 67 10.00 5.34 14.92
N VAL A 68 10.26 6.64 15.07
CA VAL A 68 10.02 7.37 16.32
C VAL A 68 8.99 8.49 16.21
N CYS A 69 8.67 8.97 15.00
CA CYS A 69 7.61 9.97 14.84
C CYS A 69 6.22 9.34 15.06
N ASP A 70 5.21 10.16 15.26
CA ASP A 70 3.86 9.69 15.54
C ASP A 70 3.32 8.78 14.43
N SER A 71 3.52 9.16 13.16
CA SER A 71 3.11 8.35 12.02
C SER A 71 3.79 6.98 12.00
N CYS A 72 5.10 6.92 12.21
CA CYS A 72 5.84 5.66 12.26
C CYS A 72 5.38 4.76 13.41
N ARG A 73 5.11 5.34 14.58
CA ARG A 73 4.64 4.58 15.74
C ARG A 73 3.24 4.02 15.51
N GLU A 74 2.33 4.83 14.96
CA GLU A 74 0.95 4.40 14.68
C GLU A 74 0.88 3.32 13.61
N LEU A 75 1.77 3.35 12.61
CA LEU A 75 1.83 2.37 11.52
C LEU A 75 2.77 1.19 11.82
N SER A 76 3.37 1.13 13.00
CA SER A 76 4.18 -0.01 13.41
C SER A 76 3.31 -1.25 13.63
N ARG A 77 3.95 -2.44 13.77
CA ARG A 77 3.21 -3.69 13.96
C ARG A 77 2.37 -3.71 15.24
N ASP A 78 2.76 -2.94 16.24
CA ASP A 78 2.05 -2.80 17.51
C ASP A 78 1.22 -1.52 17.60
N GLY A 79 1.23 -0.71 16.56
CA GLY A 79 0.49 0.54 16.50
C GLY A 79 -1.01 0.35 16.22
N GLY A 80 -1.81 1.32 16.63
CA GLY A 80 -3.26 1.33 16.46
C GLY A 80 -3.75 1.79 15.08
N GLY A 81 -2.83 2.16 14.18
CA GLY A 81 -3.17 2.73 12.88
C GLY A 81 -3.20 4.26 12.89
N SER A 82 -3.20 4.86 11.72
CA SER A 82 -3.22 6.32 11.54
C SER A 82 -4.56 6.77 10.97
N LEU A 83 -5.02 7.96 11.38
CA LEU A 83 -6.22 8.58 10.80
C LEU A 83 -6.04 8.96 9.33
N ASP A 84 -4.80 9.20 8.91
CA ASP A 84 -4.46 9.57 7.53
C ASP A 84 -4.13 8.37 6.64
N VAL A 85 -4.13 7.15 7.18
CA VAL A 85 -3.96 5.90 6.43
C VAL A 85 -5.19 5.03 6.64
N ILE A 86 -6.03 4.97 5.60
CA ILE A 86 -7.30 4.25 5.64
C ILE A 86 -7.14 2.94 4.89
N GLU A 87 -7.29 1.84 5.59
CA GLU A 87 -7.21 0.49 5.02
C GLU A 87 -8.61 -0.08 4.85
N MET A 88 -8.92 -0.52 3.63
CA MET A 88 -10.22 -1.09 3.28
C MET A 88 -10.03 -2.48 2.69
N ASP A 89 -10.75 -3.46 3.21
CA ASP A 89 -10.85 -4.80 2.62
C ASP A 89 -12.03 -4.84 1.65
N ALA A 90 -11.74 -4.86 0.35
CA ALA A 90 -12.78 -4.85 -0.68
C ALA A 90 -13.60 -6.15 -0.72
N ALA A 91 -13.11 -7.24 -0.13
CA ALA A 91 -13.90 -8.47 -0.02
C ALA A 91 -15.18 -8.28 0.81
N SER A 92 -15.13 -7.38 1.81
CA SER A 92 -16.30 -7.05 2.65
C SER A 92 -16.88 -5.65 2.35
N HIS A 93 -16.12 -4.76 1.73
CA HIS A 93 -16.49 -3.36 1.51
C HIS A 93 -16.28 -2.89 0.06
N GLY A 94 -16.42 -3.80 -0.91
CA GLY A 94 -16.16 -3.51 -2.33
C GLY A 94 -17.30 -2.85 -3.11
N GLY A 95 -18.44 -2.59 -2.46
CA GLY A 95 -19.61 -2.04 -3.12
C GLY A 95 -19.52 -0.54 -3.41
N VAL A 96 -20.45 -0.05 -4.23
CA VAL A 96 -20.48 1.36 -4.67
C VAL A 96 -20.62 2.35 -3.52
N ASP A 97 -21.36 2.02 -2.47
CA ASP A 97 -21.56 2.93 -1.34
C ASP A 97 -20.27 3.14 -0.55
N HIS A 98 -19.49 2.08 -0.36
CA HIS A 98 -18.17 2.19 0.26
C HIS A 98 -17.18 2.98 -0.59
N ALA A 99 -17.23 2.81 -1.91
CA ALA A 99 -16.40 3.57 -2.84
C ALA A 99 -16.76 5.05 -2.85
N ARG A 100 -18.05 5.38 -2.78
CA ARG A 100 -18.52 6.78 -2.67
C ARG A 100 -18.08 7.42 -1.36
N ASP A 101 -18.19 6.69 -0.25
CA ASP A 101 -17.71 7.15 1.07
C ASP A 101 -16.22 7.44 1.04
N LEU A 102 -15.43 6.54 0.46
CA LEU A 102 -13.99 6.73 0.29
C LEU A 102 -13.70 7.96 -0.57
N ARG A 103 -14.44 8.16 -1.66
CA ARG A 103 -14.30 9.32 -2.53
C ARG A 103 -14.57 10.62 -1.78
N GLU A 104 -15.60 10.65 -0.95
CA GLU A 104 -15.94 11.83 -0.13
C GLU A 104 -14.82 12.12 0.88
N ARG A 105 -14.29 11.09 1.53
CA ARG A 105 -13.15 11.25 2.45
C ARG A 105 -11.90 11.76 1.74
N ALA A 106 -11.70 11.37 0.48
CA ALA A 106 -10.54 11.78 -0.30
C ALA A 106 -10.52 13.28 -0.61
N THR A 107 -11.67 13.97 -0.56
CA THR A 107 -11.73 15.42 -0.74
C THR A 107 -11.23 16.18 0.48
N LEU A 108 -11.13 15.52 1.64
CA LEU A 108 -10.68 16.14 2.87
C LEU A 108 -9.16 16.10 2.97
N ALA A 109 -8.58 17.16 3.54
CA ALA A 109 -7.13 17.21 3.78
C ALA A 109 -6.72 16.19 4.85
N PRO A 110 -5.43 15.78 4.86
CA PRO A 110 -4.91 14.96 5.96
C PRO A 110 -5.06 15.68 7.31
N VAL A 111 -5.31 14.90 8.36
CA VAL A 111 -5.45 15.44 9.72
C VAL A 111 -4.10 15.90 10.26
N ARG A 112 -3.04 15.14 10.01
CA ARG A 112 -1.70 15.41 10.54
C ARG A 112 -0.58 15.14 9.53
N ASP A 113 -0.66 14.00 8.81
CA ASP A 113 0.41 13.52 7.97
C ASP A 113 0.47 14.25 6.63
N ARG A 114 1.56 14.03 5.88
CA ARG A 114 1.78 14.66 4.57
C ARG A 114 0.74 14.22 3.54
N TYR A 115 0.43 12.93 3.53
CA TYR A 115 -0.50 12.33 2.59
C TYR A 115 -1.64 11.63 3.30
N LYS A 116 -2.82 11.65 2.65
CA LYS A 116 -3.94 10.80 3.00
C LYS A 116 -3.86 9.57 2.09
N ILE A 117 -3.63 8.40 2.68
CA ILE A 117 -3.33 7.18 1.95
C ILE A 117 -4.47 6.19 2.10
N PHE A 118 -4.95 5.67 0.98
CA PHE A 118 -5.98 4.64 0.94
C PHE A 118 -5.35 3.33 0.48
N ILE A 119 -5.36 2.33 1.36
CA ILE A 119 -4.92 0.97 1.05
C ILE A 119 -6.17 0.14 0.80
N ILE A 120 -6.34 -0.34 -0.43
CA ILE A 120 -7.47 -1.16 -0.82
C ILE A 120 -6.98 -2.58 -1.04
N ASP A 121 -7.22 -3.43 -0.04
CA ASP A 121 -6.85 -4.84 -0.09
C ASP A 121 -7.92 -5.64 -0.81
N GLU A 122 -7.53 -6.73 -1.47
CA GLU A 122 -8.39 -7.54 -2.32
C GLU A 122 -9.11 -6.67 -3.36
N ALA A 123 -8.37 -5.78 -4.02
CA ALA A 123 -8.91 -4.74 -4.91
C ALA A 123 -9.74 -5.30 -6.08
N HIS A 124 -9.49 -6.55 -6.50
CA HIS A 124 -10.29 -7.22 -7.53
C HIS A 124 -11.74 -7.47 -7.10
N MET A 125 -12.04 -7.38 -5.80
CA MET A 125 -13.39 -7.56 -5.25
C MET A 125 -14.22 -6.27 -5.28
N VAL A 126 -13.64 -5.13 -5.65
CA VAL A 126 -14.39 -3.90 -5.85
C VAL A 126 -15.32 -4.07 -7.04
N THR A 127 -16.60 -3.74 -6.88
CA THR A 127 -17.57 -3.85 -7.96
C THR A 127 -17.24 -2.87 -9.09
N ARG A 128 -17.74 -3.13 -10.30
CA ARG A 128 -17.55 -2.22 -11.44
C ARG A 128 -18.06 -0.81 -11.12
N GLU A 129 -19.21 -0.73 -10.48
CA GLU A 129 -19.81 0.54 -10.04
C GLU A 129 -18.93 1.22 -8.99
N GLY A 130 -18.33 0.44 -8.08
CA GLY A 130 -17.38 0.93 -7.10
C GLY A 130 -16.12 1.51 -7.76
N PHE A 131 -15.55 0.80 -8.74
CA PHE A 131 -14.41 1.32 -9.49
C PHE A 131 -14.75 2.61 -10.25
N ASN A 132 -15.94 2.66 -10.87
CA ASN A 132 -16.38 3.88 -11.57
C ASN A 132 -16.51 5.07 -10.62
N ALA A 133 -16.95 4.84 -9.38
CA ALA A 133 -17.02 5.88 -8.37
C ALA A 133 -15.63 6.41 -7.96
N LEU A 134 -14.62 5.55 -7.96
CA LEU A 134 -13.23 5.91 -7.63
C LEU A 134 -12.46 6.50 -8.80
N LEU A 135 -12.88 6.21 -10.02
CA LEU A 135 -12.13 6.49 -11.24
C LEU A 135 -11.72 7.97 -11.36
N LYS A 136 -12.63 8.88 -11.05
CA LYS A 136 -12.37 10.32 -11.14
C LYS A 136 -11.21 10.75 -10.24
N ILE A 137 -11.15 10.24 -9.02
CA ILE A 137 -10.07 10.58 -8.07
C ILE A 137 -8.76 9.93 -8.50
N VAL A 138 -8.82 8.72 -9.04
CA VAL A 138 -7.61 8.03 -9.51
C VAL A 138 -7.06 8.66 -10.79
N GLU A 139 -7.91 9.19 -11.66
CA GLU A 139 -7.49 9.88 -12.88
C GLU A 139 -6.90 11.27 -12.61
N GLU A 140 -7.54 12.03 -11.73
CA GLU A 140 -7.14 13.39 -11.37
C GLU A 140 -7.04 13.52 -9.85
N PRO A 141 -6.04 12.86 -9.23
CA PRO A 141 -5.93 12.86 -7.78
C PRO A 141 -5.47 14.22 -7.25
N PRO A 142 -6.05 14.69 -6.13
CA PRO A 142 -5.45 15.79 -5.38
C PRO A 142 -4.02 15.42 -4.94
N GLU A 143 -3.14 16.40 -4.80
CA GLU A 143 -1.73 16.17 -4.45
C GLU A 143 -1.54 15.41 -3.13
N HIS A 144 -2.45 15.61 -2.18
CA HIS A 144 -2.37 15.00 -0.86
C HIS A 144 -2.87 13.55 -0.79
N ILE A 145 -3.42 13.01 -1.89
CA ILE A 145 -4.00 11.66 -1.94
C ILE A 145 -3.04 10.66 -2.58
N LYS A 146 -2.93 9.48 -1.95
CA LYS A 146 -2.20 8.33 -2.50
C LYS A 146 -3.07 7.10 -2.39
N PHE A 147 -3.09 6.27 -3.44
CA PHE A 147 -3.77 4.99 -3.47
C PHE A 147 -2.77 3.84 -3.55
N ILE A 148 -3.02 2.79 -2.78
CA ILE A 148 -2.26 1.53 -2.86
C ILE A 148 -3.26 0.40 -2.98
N PHE A 149 -3.33 -0.21 -4.16
CA PHE A 149 -4.20 -1.34 -4.43
C PHE A 149 -3.40 -2.63 -4.29
N ALA A 150 -3.94 -3.60 -3.56
CA ALA A 150 -3.35 -4.93 -3.44
C ALA A 150 -4.33 -5.99 -3.95
N THR A 151 -3.87 -6.90 -4.80
CA THR A 151 -4.72 -7.90 -5.42
C THR A 151 -3.96 -9.19 -5.74
N THR A 152 -4.65 -10.33 -5.63
CA THR A 152 -4.17 -11.61 -6.17
C THR A 152 -4.52 -11.78 -7.65
N GLU A 153 -5.42 -10.96 -8.19
CA GLU A 153 -5.96 -11.09 -9.55
C GLU A 153 -5.95 -9.74 -10.27
N PRO A 154 -4.77 -9.28 -10.74
CA PRO A 154 -4.65 -7.96 -11.35
C PRO A 154 -5.51 -7.78 -12.60
N ASN A 155 -5.82 -8.87 -13.32
CA ASN A 155 -6.64 -8.82 -14.52
C ASN A 155 -8.10 -8.47 -14.24
N LYS A 156 -8.57 -8.66 -13.00
CA LYS A 156 -9.94 -8.32 -12.58
C LYS A 156 -10.07 -6.87 -12.11
N VAL A 157 -8.97 -6.17 -11.91
CA VAL A 157 -9.00 -4.74 -11.63
C VAL A 157 -9.33 -4.00 -12.91
N LEU A 158 -10.23 -3.02 -12.83
CA LEU A 158 -10.66 -2.25 -14.00
C LEU A 158 -9.46 -1.70 -14.78
N GLY A 159 -9.41 -1.93 -16.10
CA GLY A 159 -8.26 -1.56 -16.93
C GLY A 159 -7.89 -0.08 -16.88
N THR A 160 -8.88 0.81 -16.76
CA THR A 160 -8.65 2.25 -16.62
C THR A 160 -7.97 2.59 -15.28
N ILE A 161 -8.26 1.86 -14.21
CA ILE A 161 -7.56 1.99 -12.93
C ILE A 161 -6.13 1.47 -13.06
N ARG A 162 -5.94 0.28 -13.64
CA ARG A 162 -4.60 -0.31 -13.81
C ARG A 162 -3.67 0.60 -14.62
N SER A 163 -4.18 1.23 -15.68
CA SER A 163 -3.38 2.11 -16.53
C SER A 163 -2.90 3.37 -15.82
N ARG A 164 -3.53 3.74 -14.71
CA ARG A 164 -3.19 4.90 -13.90
C ARG A 164 -2.31 4.55 -12.70
N THR A 165 -1.96 3.28 -12.51
CA THR A 165 -1.17 2.81 -11.39
C THR A 165 0.23 2.39 -11.83
N HIS A 166 1.19 2.45 -10.90
CA HIS A 166 2.47 1.79 -11.04
C HIS A 166 2.35 0.38 -10.51
N HIS A 167 2.57 -0.61 -11.38
CA HIS A 167 2.37 -2.02 -11.07
C HIS A 167 3.66 -2.68 -10.57
N TYR A 168 3.58 -3.27 -9.39
CA TYR A 168 4.68 -4.02 -8.75
C TYR A 168 4.21 -5.46 -8.52
N PRO A 169 4.65 -6.43 -9.34
CA PRO A 169 4.24 -7.84 -9.18
C PRO A 169 5.10 -8.53 -8.12
N PHE A 170 4.45 -9.05 -7.09
CA PHE A 170 5.08 -9.88 -6.07
C PHE A 170 5.10 -11.34 -6.52
N ARG A 171 6.03 -12.12 -5.99
CA ARG A 171 6.23 -13.52 -6.33
C ARG A 171 6.23 -14.39 -5.08
N LEU A 172 5.98 -15.69 -5.25
CA LEU A 172 6.21 -16.65 -4.18
C LEU A 172 7.69 -16.64 -3.82
N VAL A 173 7.98 -16.68 -2.53
CA VAL A 173 9.36 -16.73 -2.04
C VAL A 173 9.89 -18.15 -2.26
N PRO A 174 11.01 -18.36 -2.99
CA PRO A 174 11.56 -19.68 -3.18
C PRO A 174 11.99 -20.32 -1.85
N PRO A 175 11.92 -21.67 -1.72
CA PRO A 175 12.37 -22.35 -0.50
C PRO A 175 13.81 -22.02 -0.11
N GLU A 176 14.69 -21.81 -1.07
CA GLU A 176 16.10 -21.47 -0.85
C GLU A 176 16.28 -20.14 -0.12
N VAL A 177 15.32 -19.23 -0.26
CA VAL A 177 15.32 -17.93 0.42
C VAL A 177 14.56 -18.02 1.74
N LEU A 178 13.42 -18.73 1.74
CA LEU A 178 12.52 -18.81 2.89
C LEU A 178 13.11 -19.62 4.06
N LEU A 179 13.74 -20.76 3.79
CA LEU A 179 14.28 -21.63 4.83
C LEU A 179 15.34 -20.95 5.73
N PRO A 180 16.36 -20.27 5.18
CA PRO A 180 17.31 -19.54 6.02
C PRO A 180 16.63 -18.44 6.87
N TYR A 181 15.61 -17.78 6.33
CA TYR A 181 14.87 -16.78 7.06
C TYR A 181 14.10 -17.37 8.24
N LEU A 182 13.42 -18.51 8.03
CA LEU A 182 12.70 -19.21 9.09
C LEU A 182 13.64 -19.71 10.19
N GLU A 183 14.80 -20.23 9.83
CA GLU A 183 15.84 -20.64 10.78
C GLU A 183 16.31 -19.46 11.63
N LYS A 184 16.45 -18.29 11.04
CA LYS A 184 16.86 -17.08 11.76
C LYS A 184 15.79 -16.60 12.74
N LEU A 185 14.48 -16.84 12.45
CA LEU A 185 13.38 -16.45 13.33
C LEU A 185 13.16 -17.44 14.49
N CYS A 186 13.59 -18.66 14.34
CA CYS A 186 13.56 -19.70 15.37
C CYS A 186 14.90 -19.70 16.12
#